data_3318e138fef12cdd4212421a4f757714
#
_entry.id   3318e138fef12cdd4212421a4f757714
#
_cell.length_a   1.000
_cell.length_b   1.000
_cell.length_c   1.000
_cell.angle_alpha   90.00
_cell.angle_beta   90.00
_cell.angle_gamma   90.00
#
_symmetry.space_group_name_H-M   'P 1'
#
loop_
_entity.id
_entity.type
_entity.pdbx_description
1 polymer ?
#
loop_
_entity_poly.entity_id
_entity_poly.type
_entity_poly.pdbx_seq_one_letter_code
_entity_poly.pdbx_strand_id
1 'polypeptide(L)'
;RTNYIAALEKKEFVFGIKRVDRRRHMYVVGKSGVGKSKLLELLLRQDIGHGHGLCLMDPHGDVIDAMLDFVPENRIEDVVVIDPADMDYPASFNPLSNVDPGFKHQLTQGLIEVMEKQFGANWTPRLEHVFRFTCLALLDYPHATMRGMISMLTDRNYRQKVIEYIEDDMVKRFWAIEFADWSEKFDTDAIIPLVNKL
;
A
#
# COMPACT_ATOMS: atom_id res chain seq x y z
N ARG A 1 8.79 31.68 -34.61
CA ARG A 1 8.34 31.30 -33.23
C ARG A 1 7.10 32.09 -32.81
N THR A 2 7.02 33.37 -33.11
CA THR A 2 5.92 34.29 -32.74
C THR A 2 4.58 33.90 -33.42
N ASN A 3 4.63 33.42 -34.67
CA ASN A 3 3.42 33.02 -35.40
C ASN A 3 2.79 31.74 -34.92
N TYR A 4 3.55 30.88 -34.23
CA TYR A 4 3.03 29.63 -33.70
C TYR A 4 2.19 29.86 -32.44
N ILE A 5 2.66 30.80 -31.57
CA ILE A 5 1.95 31.18 -30.35
C ILE A 5 0.63 31.88 -30.68
N ALA A 6 0.66 32.83 -31.66
CA ALA A 6 -0.54 33.52 -32.09
C ALA A 6 -1.59 32.58 -32.77
N ALA A 7 -1.15 31.49 -33.39
CA ALA A 7 -2.05 30.46 -33.94
C ALA A 7 -2.65 29.56 -32.83
N LEU A 8 -1.95 29.35 -31.73
CA LEU A 8 -2.44 28.62 -30.57
C LEU A 8 -3.51 29.42 -29.79
N GLU A 9 -3.38 30.75 -29.74
CA GLU A 9 -4.32 31.64 -29.07
C GLU A 9 -5.71 31.73 -29.77
N LYS A 10 -5.80 31.36 -31.05
CA LYS A 10 -7.01 31.52 -31.86
C LYS A 10 -7.78 30.22 -32.17
N LYS A 11 -7.27 29.06 -31.80
CA LYS A 11 -7.95 27.78 -31.98
C LYS A 11 -8.00 27.01 -30.66
N GLU A 12 -9.20 26.69 -30.21
CA GLU A 12 -9.41 25.67 -29.19
C GLU A 12 -8.97 24.32 -29.75
N PHE A 13 -7.78 23.88 -29.38
CA PHE A 13 -7.31 22.55 -29.71
C PHE A 13 -7.83 21.56 -28.65
N VAL A 14 -8.87 20.84 -29.02
CA VAL A 14 -9.31 19.70 -28.21
C VAL A 14 -8.36 18.54 -28.49
N PHE A 15 -7.60 18.15 -27.50
CA PHE A 15 -6.80 16.92 -27.55
C PHE A 15 -7.34 15.93 -26.52
N GLY A 16 -7.22 14.65 -26.84
CA GLY A 16 -7.65 13.59 -25.96
C GLY A 16 -6.60 12.48 -25.89
N ILE A 17 -6.59 11.79 -24.76
CA ILE A 17 -5.77 10.59 -24.58
C ILE A 17 -6.72 9.39 -24.75
N LYS A 18 -6.40 8.47 -25.65
CA LYS A 18 -7.22 7.27 -25.88
C LYS A 18 -7.29 6.45 -24.58
N ARG A 19 -8.47 5.90 -24.29
CA ARG A 19 -8.68 5.12 -23.04
C ARG A 19 -7.71 3.95 -22.91
N VAL A 20 -7.31 3.32 -24.02
CA VAL A 20 -6.30 2.24 -24.01
C VAL A 20 -4.92 2.77 -23.60
N ASP A 21 -4.57 3.99 -24.03
CA ASP A 21 -3.28 4.60 -23.70
C ASP A 21 -3.23 5.11 -22.26
N ARG A 22 -4.37 5.42 -21.64
CA ARG A 22 -4.47 5.79 -20.23
C ARG A 22 -4.17 4.65 -19.25
N ARG A 23 -4.20 3.41 -19.73
CA ARG A 23 -3.75 2.24 -18.93
C ARG A 23 -2.23 2.11 -18.86
N ARG A 24 -1.50 2.92 -19.61
CA ARG A 24 -0.05 3.02 -19.57
C ARG A 24 0.34 4.16 -18.64
N HIS A 25 1.57 4.09 -18.11
CA HIS A 25 2.07 5.14 -17.24
C HIS A 25 2.26 6.44 -18.02
N MET A 26 1.89 7.57 -17.40
CA MET A 26 2.12 8.90 -17.92
C MET A 26 3.04 9.66 -16.97
N TYR A 27 4.10 10.23 -17.50
CA TYR A 27 5.04 11.04 -16.73
C TYR A 27 4.92 12.51 -17.16
N VAL A 28 4.54 13.38 -16.21
CA VAL A 28 4.33 14.82 -16.46
C VAL A 28 5.48 15.60 -15.85
N VAL A 29 6.27 16.24 -16.70
CA VAL A 29 7.46 17.01 -16.30
C VAL A 29 7.27 18.49 -16.65
N GLY A 30 7.69 19.33 -15.73
CA GLY A 30 7.66 20.80 -15.93
C GLY A 30 8.15 21.54 -14.69
N LYS A 31 8.53 22.80 -14.86
CA LYS A 31 8.90 23.68 -13.74
C LYS A 31 7.70 23.92 -12.81
N SER A 32 7.96 24.39 -11.58
CA SER A 32 6.89 24.86 -10.70
C SER A 32 6.07 25.96 -11.39
N GLY A 33 4.75 25.97 -11.16
CA GLY A 33 3.84 26.99 -11.68
C GLY A 33 3.39 26.81 -13.14
N VAL A 34 3.88 25.81 -13.91
CA VAL A 34 3.50 25.62 -15.31
C VAL A 34 2.18 24.88 -15.50
N GLY A 35 1.46 24.52 -14.44
CA GLY A 35 0.14 23.92 -14.53
C GLY A 35 0.10 22.38 -14.46
N LYS A 36 1.16 21.69 -13.98
CA LYS A 36 1.15 20.23 -13.82
C LYS A 36 -0.03 19.73 -12.98
N SER A 37 -0.23 20.32 -11.79
CA SER A 37 -1.34 19.97 -10.90
C SER A 37 -2.69 20.26 -11.55
N LYS A 38 -2.82 21.37 -12.29
CA LYS A 38 -4.07 21.70 -13.01
C LYS A 38 -4.37 20.73 -14.14
N LEU A 39 -3.37 20.19 -14.81
CA LEU A 39 -3.58 19.09 -15.76
C LEU A 39 -4.09 17.82 -15.07
N LEU A 40 -3.48 17.47 -13.92
CA LEU A 40 -3.93 16.31 -13.13
C LEU A 40 -5.36 16.51 -12.62
N GLU A 41 -5.67 17.66 -12.04
CA GLU A 41 -7.03 18.01 -11.63
C GLU A 41 -8.05 17.84 -12.77
N LEU A 42 -7.72 18.34 -13.97
CA LEU A 42 -8.60 18.21 -15.15
C LEU A 42 -8.88 16.75 -15.50
N LEU A 43 -7.84 15.91 -15.49
CA LEU A 43 -7.97 14.48 -15.80
C LEU A 43 -8.80 13.76 -14.73
N LEU A 44 -8.54 14.04 -13.46
CA LEU A 44 -9.27 13.45 -12.32
C LEU A 44 -10.74 13.85 -12.32
N ARG A 45 -11.06 15.13 -12.56
CA ARG A 45 -12.45 15.61 -12.69
C ARG A 45 -13.21 14.88 -13.80
N GLN A 46 -12.57 14.66 -14.94
CA GLN A 46 -13.18 13.90 -16.04
C GLN A 46 -13.44 12.45 -15.64
N ASP A 47 -12.52 11.81 -14.93
CA ASP A 47 -12.70 10.44 -14.45
C ASP A 47 -13.82 10.33 -13.42
N ILE A 48 -13.87 11.23 -12.46
CA ILE A 48 -14.95 11.32 -11.47
C ILE A 48 -16.30 11.50 -12.18
N GLY A 49 -16.38 12.47 -13.09
CA GLY A 49 -17.61 12.78 -13.81
C GLY A 49 -18.10 11.66 -14.75
N HIS A 50 -17.19 10.85 -15.27
CA HIS A 50 -17.52 9.68 -16.09
C HIS A 50 -17.80 8.41 -15.28
N GLY A 51 -17.75 8.47 -13.97
CA GLY A 51 -18.00 7.32 -13.09
C GLY A 51 -16.85 6.32 -13.02
N HIS A 52 -15.63 6.74 -13.38
CA HIS A 52 -14.46 5.87 -13.27
C HIS A 52 -13.92 5.85 -11.83
N GLY A 53 -13.40 4.70 -11.40
CA GLY A 53 -12.63 4.59 -10.17
C GLY A 53 -11.23 5.20 -10.36
N LEU A 54 -10.72 5.83 -9.32
CA LEU A 54 -9.37 6.39 -9.28
C LEU A 54 -8.77 6.26 -7.89
N CYS A 55 -7.44 6.35 -7.82
CA CYS A 55 -6.69 6.52 -6.58
C CYS A 55 -5.78 7.73 -6.76
N LEU A 56 -5.88 8.70 -5.85
CA LEU A 56 -5.04 9.89 -5.82
C LEU A 56 -4.15 9.82 -4.59
N MET A 57 -2.83 9.94 -4.80
CA MET A 57 -1.86 10.13 -3.73
C MET A 57 -1.25 11.51 -3.88
N ASP A 58 -1.54 12.39 -2.92
CA ASP A 58 -1.04 13.77 -2.92
C ASP A 58 -0.29 14.07 -1.62
N PRO A 59 1.04 14.19 -1.67
CA PRO A 59 1.83 14.48 -0.47
C PRO A 59 1.55 15.86 0.16
N HIS A 60 0.90 16.76 -0.58
CA HIS A 60 0.60 18.12 -0.13
C HIS A 60 -0.85 18.31 0.30
N GLY A 61 -1.77 17.47 -0.19
CA GLY A 61 -3.20 17.52 0.12
C GLY A 61 -4.03 18.47 -0.76
N ASP A 62 -3.43 19.50 -1.35
CA ASP A 62 -4.14 20.57 -2.09
C ASP A 62 -5.01 20.04 -3.24
N VAL A 63 -4.53 19.00 -3.94
CA VAL A 63 -5.28 18.41 -5.07
C VAL A 63 -6.41 17.52 -4.56
N ILE A 64 -6.21 16.81 -3.45
CA ILE A 64 -7.26 15.99 -2.81
C ILE A 64 -8.42 16.89 -2.41
N ASP A 65 -8.17 17.96 -1.67
CA ASP A 65 -9.22 18.90 -1.23
C ASP A 65 -10.00 19.47 -2.41
N ALA A 66 -9.28 19.92 -3.46
CA ALA A 66 -9.92 20.40 -4.67
C ALA A 66 -10.74 19.33 -5.41
N MET A 67 -10.43 18.04 -5.29
CA MET A 67 -11.17 16.95 -5.95
C MET A 67 -12.41 16.53 -5.18
N LEU A 68 -12.42 16.61 -3.86
CA LEU A 68 -13.58 16.29 -3.04
C LEU A 68 -14.80 17.13 -3.43
N ASP A 69 -14.61 18.39 -3.78
CA ASP A 69 -15.67 19.30 -4.24
C ASP A 69 -16.33 18.85 -5.57
N PHE A 70 -15.67 17.98 -6.34
CA PHE A 70 -16.18 17.48 -7.62
C PHE A 70 -16.82 16.10 -7.54
N VAL A 71 -16.87 15.50 -6.37
CA VAL A 71 -17.53 14.20 -6.18
C VAL A 71 -19.04 14.40 -6.27
N PRO A 72 -19.74 13.72 -7.20
CA PRO A 72 -21.19 13.77 -7.27
C PRO A 72 -21.84 13.20 -6.00
N GLU A 73 -22.99 13.76 -5.58
CA GLU A 73 -23.71 13.33 -4.37
C GLU A 73 -23.98 11.82 -4.33
N ASN A 74 -24.30 11.21 -5.46
CA ASN A 74 -24.57 9.78 -5.55
C ASN A 74 -23.32 8.90 -5.47
N ARG A 75 -22.13 9.49 -5.31
CA ARG A 75 -20.85 8.79 -5.19
C ARG A 75 -20.09 9.16 -3.92
N ILE A 76 -20.67 9.93 -3.03
CA ILE A 76 -20.01 10.32 -1.77
C ILE A 76 -19.63 9.08 -0.94
N GLU A 77 -20.50 8.07 -0.92
CA GLU A 77 -20.23 6.82 -0.20
C GLU A 77 -19.13 5.94 -0.82
N ASP A 78 -18.76 6.21 -2.09
CA ASP A 78 -17.65 5.52 -2.76
C ASP A 78 -16.28 6.11 -2.39
N VAL A 79 -16.25 7.25 -1.69
CA VAL A 79 -15.01 7.98 -1.41
C VAL A 79 -14.38 7.49 -0.11
N VAL A 80 -13.12 7.11 -0.21
CA VAL A 80 -12.29 6.80 0.95
C VAL A 80 -11.15 7.82 1.02
N VAL A 81 -11.12 8.62 2.07
CA VAL A 81 -10.04 9.57 2.35
C VAL A 81 -9.16 8.98 3.45
N ILE A 82 -7.86 8.92 3.19
CA ILE A 82 -6.86 8.51 4.19
C ILE A 82 -5.93 9.70 4.42
N ASP A 83 -6.17 10.39 5.52
CA ASP A 83 -5.31 11.49 5.97
C ASP A 83 -4.56 11.03 7.24
N PRO A 84 -3.25 10.80 7.15
CA PRO A 84 -2.45 10.41 8.32
C PRO A 84 -2.33 11.52 9.38
N ALA A 85 -2.64 12.77 9.03
CA ALA A 85 -2.60 13.91 9.96
C ALA A 85 -3.93 14.11 10.71
N ASP A 86 -5.01 13.47 10.27
CA ASP A 86 -6.31 13.55 10.95
C ASP A 86 -6.28 12.73 12.25
N MET A 87 -6.22 13.43 13.37
CA MET A 87 -6.22 12.83 14.71
C MET A 87 -7.64 12.58 15.24
N ASP A 88 -8.65 13.25 14.69
CA ASP A 88 -10.03 13.09 15.14
C ASP A 88 -10.70 11.88 14.48
N TYR A 89 -10.35 11.60 13.22
CA TYR A 89 -10.88 10.47 12.44
C TYR A 89 -9.75 9.65 11.80
N PRO A 90 -8.90 9.00 12.62
CA PRO A 90 -7.77 8.26 12.07
C PRO A 90 -8.25 7.10 11.21
N ALA A 91 -7.86 7.09 9.95
CA ALA A 91 -8.12 5.96 9.06
C ALA A 91 -7.30 4.75 9.48
N SER A 92 -7.97 3.63 9.78
CA SER A 92 -7.28 2.38 10.06
C SER A 92 -7.17 1.54 8.79
N PHE A 93 -5.97 1.09 8.50
CA PHE A 93 -5.71 0.19 7.38
C PHE A 93 -5.00 -1.07 7.89
N ASN A 94 -5.63 -2.23 7.69
CA ASN A 94 -5.01 -3.51 7.99
C ASN A 94 -4.77 -4.30 6.69
N PRO A 95 -3.54 -4.33 6.17
CA PRO A 95 -3.22 -5.03 4.93
C PRO A 95 -3.44 -6.55 4.99
N LEU A 96 -3.54 -7.13 6.19
CA LEU A 96 -3.73 -8.56 6.38
C LEU A 96 -5.20 -8.99 6.43
N SER A 97 -6.15 -8.03 6.41
CA SER A 97 -7.58 -8.34 6.50
C SER A 97 -8.20 -8.58 5.12
N ASN A 98 -9.12 -9.54 5.05
CA ASN A 98 -9.94 -9.81 3.86
C ASN A 98 -9.13 -10.08 2.58
N VAL A 99 -8.01 -10.76 2.70
CA VAL A 99 -7.14 -11.11 1.57
C VAL A 99 -7.66 -12.40 0.92
N ASP A 100 -7.91 -12.34 -0.40
CA ASP A 100 -8.22 -13.53 -1.17
C ASP A 100 -7.05 -14.52 -1.11
N PRO A 101 -7.30 -15.82 -0.85
CA PRO A 101 -6.24 -16.83 -0.77
C PRO A 101 -5.29 -16.85 -1.96
N GLY A 102 -5.78 -16.55 -3.17
CA GLY A 102 -4.96 -16.48 -4.38
C GLY A 102 -3.92 -15.36 -4.38
N PHE A 103 -4.08 -14.33 -3.53
CA PHE A 103 -3.17 -13.18 -3.45
C PHE A 103 -2.23 -13.19 -2.23
N LYS A 104 -2.31 -14.20 -1.35
CA LYS A 104 -1.47 -14.29 -0.13
C LYS A 104 0.03 -14.09 -0.43
N HIS A 105 0.55 -14.82 -1.41
CA HIS A 105 1.97 -14.73 -1.77
C HIS A 105 2.35 -13.37 -2.38
N GLN A 106 1.48 -12.81 -3.22
CA GLN A 106 1.72 -11.50 -3.84
C GLN A 106 1.72 -10.38 -2.79
N LEU A 107 0.77 -10.40 -1.87
CA LEU A 107 0.72 -9.45 -0.76
C LEU A 107 1.96 -9.59 0.14
N THR A 108 2.32 -10.82 0.50
CA THR A 108 3.52 -11.09 1.30
C THR A 108 4.77 -10.52 0.63
N GLN A 109 4.91 -10.71 -0.69
CA GLN A 109 6.05 -10.16 -1.43
C GLN A 109 6.04 -8.62 -1.42
N GLY A 110 4.88 -8.00 -1.61
CA GLY A 110 4.74 -6.53 -1.52
C GLY A 110 5.12 -5.97 -0.14
N LEU A 111 4.70 -6.65 0.93
CA LEU A 111 5.08 -6.26 2.30
C LEU A 111 6.60 -6.41 2.54
N ILE A 112 7.21 -7.48 2.01
CA ILE A 112 8.67 -7.68 2.06
C ILE A 112 9.40 -6.52 1.38
N GLU A 113 8.98 -6.11 0.18
CA GLU A 113 9.60 -5.00 -0.55
C GLU A 113 9.50 -3.66 0.21
N VAL A 114 8.39 -3.43 0.92
CA VAL A 114 8.24 -2.26 1.80
C VAL A 114 9.23 -2.34 2.96
N MET A 115 9.32 -3.49 3.62
CA MET A 115 10.23 -3.68 4.76
C MET A 115 11.70 -3.62 4.34
N GLU A 116 12.07 -4.20 3.22
CA GLU A 116 13.42 -4.10 2.66
C GLU A 116 13.84 -2.64 2.45
N LYS A 117 12.96 -1.82 1.90
CA LYS A 117 13.22 -0.36 1.76
C LYS A 117 13.38 0.35 3.11
N GLN A 118 12.62 -0.06 4.13
CA GLN A 118 12.70 0.52 5.47
C GLN A 118 13.96 0.11 6.23
N PHE A 119 14.41 -1.11 6.05
CA PHE A 119 15.59 -1.65 6.73
C PHE A 119 16.90 -1.32 5.99
N GLY A 120 16.83 -1.15 4.65
CA GLY A 120 18.01 -0.94 3.81
C GLY A 120 19.06 -2.03 3.98
N ALA A 121 20.31 -1.63 4.22
CA ALA A 121 21.42 -2.57 4.38
C ALA A 121 21.29 -3.55 5.58
N ASN A 122 20.37 -3.27 6.51
CA ASN A 122 20.11 -4.14 7.66
C ASN A 122 19.09 -5.25 7.33
N TRP A 123 18.51 -5.27 6.15
CA TRP A 123 17.63 -6.34 5.70
C TRP A 123 18.46 -7.57 5.34
N THR A 124 18.35 -8.62 6.13
CA THR A 124 19.10 -9.86 5.91
C THR A 124 18.20 -10.96 5.39
N PRO A 125 18.72 -11.97 4.69
CA PRO A 125 17.94 -13.13 4.25
C PRO A 125 17.20 -13.83 5.40
N ARG A 126 17.75 -13.79 6.60
CA ARG A 126 17.15 -14.37 7.78
C ARG A 126 15.94 -13.54 8.26
N LEU A 127 16.04 -12.22 8.26
CA LEU A 127 14.93 -11.32 8.57
C LEU A 127 13.79 -11.51 7.56
N GLU A 128 14.13 -11.56 6.28
CA GLU A 128 13.15 -11.80 5.22
C GLU A 128 12.44 -13.14 5.42
N HIS A 129 13.18 -14.19 5.71
CA HIS A 129 12.60 -15.52 5.93
C HIS A 129 11.59 -15.52 7.08
N VAL A 130 11.98 -14.99 8.24
CA VAL A 130 11.07 -14.87 9.41
C VAL A 130 9.86 -14.01 9.10
N PHE A 131 10.06 -12.85 8.45
CA PHE A 131 8.99 -11.95 8.09
C PHE A 131 8.01 -12.59 7.10
N ARG A 132 8.52 -13.28 6.07
CA ARG A 132 7.73 -14.02 5.08
C ARG A 132 6.82 -15.05 5.75
N PHE A 133 7.39 -15.89 6.60
CA PHE A 133 6.62 -16.93 7.29
C PHE A 133 5.64 -16.35 8.31
N THR A 134 5.96 -15.18 8.91
CA THR A 134 5.03 -14.43 9.76
C THR A 134 3.83 -13.94 8.97
N CYS A 135 4.05 -13.32 7.80
CA CYS A 135 2.98 -12.84 6.93
C CYS A 135 2.07 -13.99 6.51
N LEU A 136 2.65 -15.08 5.99
CA LEU A 136 1.88 -16.24 5.51
C LEU A 136 1.05 -16.88 6.62
N ALA A 137 1.61 -17.05 7.81
CA ALA A 137 0.88 -17.59 8.96
C ALA A 137 -0.29 -16.69 9.39
N LEU A 138 -0.07 -15.38 9.42
CA LEU A 138 -1.12 -14.44 9.82
C LEU A 138 -2.20 -14.29 8.74
N LEU A 139 -1.90 -14.48 7.46
CA LEU A 139 -2.89 -14.45 6.40
C LEU A 139 -3.87 -15.65 6.45
N ASP A 140 -3.55 -16.70 7.17
CA ASP A 140 -4.46 -17.81 7.48
C ASP A 140 -5.29 -17.55 8.75
N TYR A 141 -4.88 -16.58 9.58
CA TYR A 141 -5.52 -16.31 10.87
C TYR A 141 -6.64 -15.28 10.74
N PRO A 142 -7.90 -15.58 11.12
CA PRO A 142 -9.06 -14.70 10.89
C PRO A 142 -8.98 -13.33 11.56
N HIS A 143 -8.20 -13.21 12.63
CA HIS A 143 -8.05 -11.98 13.43
C HIS A 143 -6.66 -11.38 13.27
N ALA A 144 -6.03 -11.59 12.12
CA ALA A 144 -4.70 -11.07 11.84
C ALA A 144 -4.68 -9.54 11.82
N THR A 145 -3.64 -8.99 12.41
CA THR A 145 -3.33 -7.55 12.36
C THR A 145 -1.82 -7.36 12.21
N MET A 146 -1.38 -6.17 11.79
CA MET A 146 0.05 -5.82 11.80
C MET A 146 0.69 -5.97 13.18
N ARG A 147 -0.04 -5.64 14.25
CA ARG A 147 0.42 -5.88 15.64
C ARG A 147 0.59 -7.37 15.95
N GLY A 148 -0.19 -8.23 15.30
CA GLY A 148 -0.06 -9.67 15.41
C GLY A 148 1.30 -10.19 14.95
N MET A 149 2.00 -9.47 14.06
CA MET A 149 3.37 -9.83 13.65
C MET A 149 4.33 -9.81 14.84
N ILE A 150 4.25 -8.78 15.69
CA ILE A 150 5.06 -8.70 16.91
C ILE A 150 4.69 -9.83 17.85
N SER A 151 3.39 -10.08 18.03
CA SER A 151 2.91 -11.15 18.92
C SER A 151 3.35 -12.54 18.44
N MET A 152 3.39 -12.79 17.12
CA MET A 152 3.95 -14.03 16.56
C MET A 152 5.41 -14.27 16.97
N LEU A 153 6.18 -13.20 17.04
CA LEU A 153 7.61 -13.27 17.38
C LEU A 153 7.86 -13.38 18.90
N THR A 154 7.02 -12.74 19.72
CA THR A 154 7.29 -12.54 21.15
C THR A 154 6.37 -13.32 22.09
N ASP A 155 5.14 -13.63 21.66
CA ASP A 155 4.15 -14.31 22.51
C ASP A 155 3.92 -15.77 22.07
N ARG A 156 4.37 -16.70 22.89
CA ARG A 156 4.20 -18.13 22.63
C ARG A 156 2.72 -18.56 22.57
N ASN A 157 1.88 -18.00 23.42
CA ASN A 157 0.46 -18.39 23.47
C ASN A 157 -0.29 -17.88 22.23
N TYR A 158 0.02 -16.66 21.79
CA TYR A 158 -0.53 -16.13 20.55
C TYR A 158 -0.08 -16.97 19.35
N ARG A 159 1.19 -17.28 19.26
CA ARG A 159 1.77 -18.11 18.20
C ARG A 159 1.12 -19.49 18.12
N GLN A 160 0.89 -20.14 19.25
CA GLN A 160 0.21 -21.43 19.30
C GLN A 160 -1.21 -21.39 18.70
N LYS A 161 -1.97 -20.34 19.03
CA LYS A 161 -3.30 -20.12 18.45
C LYS A 161 -3.25 -19.95 16.93
N VAL A 162 -2.28 -19.16 16.43
CA VAL A 162 -2.14 -18.93 14.98
C VAL A 162 -1.76 -20.22 14.26
N ILE A 163 -0.86 -21.05 14.82
CA ILE A 163 -0.42 -22.32 14.23
C ILE A 163 -1.58 -23.26 13.93
N GLU A 164 -2.65 -23.22 14.71
CA GLU A 164 -3.86 -24.06 14.50
C GLU A 164 -4.57 -23.72 13.18
N TYR A 165 -4.46 -22.48 12.70
CA TYR A 165 -5.09 -21.99 11.48
C TYR A 165 -4.22 -22.11 10.24
N ILE A 166 -2.92 -22.35 10.37
CA ILE A 166 -2.00 -22.43 9.23
C ILE A 166 -2.35 -23.61 8.35
N GLU A 167 -2.65 -23.34 7.08
CA GLU A 167 -3.00 -24.31 6.07
C GLU A 167 -1.76 -24.91 5.38
N ASP A 168 -0.71 -24.10 5.15
CA ASP A 168 0.52 -24.54 4.49
C ASP A 168 1.44 -25.33 5.45
N ASP A 169 1.72 -26.58 5.10
CA ASP A 169 2.55 -27.47 5.92
C ASP A 169 3.96 -26.97 6.16
N MET A 170 4.58 -26.25 5.19
CA MET A 170 5.90 -25.68 5.37
C MET A 170 5.89 -24.54 6.36
N VAL A 171 4.90 -23.64 6.25
CA VAL A 171 4.70 -22.53 7.19
C VAL A 171 4.42 -23.05 8.58
N LYS A 172 3.55 -24.07 8.70
CA LYS A 172 3.21 -24.72 9.96
C LYS A 172 4.42 -25.36 10.62
N ARG A 173 5.19 -26.12 9.86
CA ARG A 173 6.43 -26.77 10.34
C ARG A 173 7.45 -25.76 10.82
N PHE A 174 7.64 -24.66 10.09
CA PHE A 174 8.54 -23.58 10.50
C PHE A 174 8.17 -23.08 11.90
N TRP A 175 6.92 -22.71 12.13
CA TRP A 175 6.48 -22.16 13.42
C TRP A 175 6.43 -23.18 14.55
N ALA A 176 6.02 -24.40 14.25
CA ALA A 176 5.87 -25.44 15.26
C ALA A 176 7.21 -26.05 15.72
N ILE A 177 8.21 -26.11 14.83
CA ILE A 177 9.47 -26.82 15.09
C ILE A 177 10.66 -25.89 14.96
N GLU A 178 10.91 -25.34 13.77
CA GLU A 178 12.17 -24.63 13.47
C GLU A 178 12.32 -23.34 14.28
N PHE A 179 11.27 -22.54 14.36
CA PHE A 179 11.30 -21.30 15.14
C PHE A 179 11.40 -21.56 16.65
N ALA A 180 10.78 -22.62 17.13
CA ALA A 180 10.88 -23.01 18.55
C ALA A 180 12.33 -23.33 18.94
N ASP A 181 13.03 -24.08 18.09
CA ASP A 181 14.45 -24.41 18.29
C ASP A 181 15.36 -23.18 18.18
N TRP A 182 14.97 -22.21 17.32
CA TRP A 182 15.72 -20.96 17.18
C TRP A 182 15.59 -20.07 18.40
N SER A 183 14.38 -19.99 18.99
CA SER A 183 14.08 -19.09 20.10
C SER A 183 14.87 -19.44 21.38
N GLU A 184 15.28 -20.68 21.52
CA GLU A 184 16.12 -21.09 22.65
C GLU A 184 17.62 -20.77 22.46
N LYS A 185 18.11 -20.62 21.23
CA LYS A 185 19.54 -20.53 20.91
C LYS A 185 20.00 -19.20 20.31
N PHE A 186 19.12 -18.42 19.66
CA PHE A 186 19.51 -17.32 18.77
C PHE A 186 18.64 -16.07 18.86
N ASP A 187 18.05 -15.79 19.99
CA ASP A 187 16.87 -14.93 20.19
C ASP A 187 17.04 -13.43 19.90
N THR A 188 18.23 -12.90 19.72
CA THR A 188 18.42 -11.45 19.78
C THR A 188 18.61 -10.79 18.42
N ASP A 189 19.33 -11.41 17.49
CA ASP A 189 19.84 -10.70 16.32
C ASP A 189 18.83 -10.57 15.15
N ALA A 190 17.85 -11.47 15.07
CA ALA A 190 16.85 -11.46 13.99
C ALA A 190 15.49 -10.90 14.43
N ILE A 191 15.09 -11.13 15.69
CA ILE A 191 13.76 -10.75 16.18
C ILE A 191 13.71 -9.28 16.60
N ILE A 192 14.71 -8.80 17.32
CA ILE A 192 14.76 -7.43 17.85
C ILE A 192 14.67 -6.38 16.74
N PRO A 193 15.38 -6.46 15.62
CA PRO A 193 15.23 -5.49 14.55
C PRO A 193 13.82 -5.44 13.97
N LEU A 194 13.13 -6.60 13.81
CA LEU A 194 11.74 -6.64 13.35
C LEU A 194 10.79 -6.01 14.36
N VAL A 195 10.88 -6.38 15.62
CA VAL A 195 10.03 -5.84 16.70
C VAL A 195 10.18 -4.32 16.85
N ASN A 196 11.37 -3.78 16.62
CA ASN A 196 11.62 -2.34 16.73
C ASN A 196 11.10 -1.51 15.56
N LYS A 197 10.77 -2.13 14.41
CA LYS A 197 10.33 -1.44 13.20
C LYS A 197 8.90 -1.77 12.77
N LEU A 198 8.28 -2.79 13.36
CA LEU A 198 6.88 -3.13 13.22
C LEU A 198 6.01 -2.39 14.23
#